data_6f7c440e298252cce7715ceb134212c9
#
_entry.id   6f7c440e298252cce7715ceb134212c9
#
_cell.length_a   1.000
_cell.length_b   1.000
_cell.length_c   1.000
_cell.angle_alpha   90.00
_cell.angle_beta   90.00
_cell.angle_gamma   90.00
#
_symmetry.space_group_name_H-M   'P 1'
#
loop_
_entity.id
_entity.type
_entity.pdbx_description
1 polymer ?
#
loop_
_entity_poly.entity_id
_entity_poly.type
_entity_poly.pdbx_seq_one_letter_code
_entity_poly.pdbx_strand_id
1 'polypeptide(L)'
;MAKVTLQHIQKIYPSLDENKKKHKKDDNVSGQSSPKLRRVADGVLAVDDFNLEIADKEFIVLVGPSGCGKSTTLRMIAGLEDITEGELYIGDTLVNDVAPKDRDIARVFQNYALYPHMSVYDNMAFSL
;
A
#
# COMPACT_ATOMS: atom_id res chain seq x y z
N MET A 1 -7.72 20.78 2.77
CA MET A 1 -6.85 19.60 2.60
C MET A 1 -6.04 19.43 3.87
N ALA A 2 -5.69 18.22 4.23
CA ALA A 2 -4.99 17.96 5.47
C ALA A 2 -3.55 17.49 5.19
N LYS A 3 -2.63 17.78 6.12
CA LYS A 3 -1.30 17.23 6.14
C LYS A 3 -1.37 15.70 6.27
N VAL A 4 -0.50 14.97 5.58
CA VAL A 4 -0.37 13.52 5.71
C VAL A 4 1.02 13.18 6.22
N THR A 5 1.10 12.39 7.27
CA THR A 5 2.36 11.98 7.88
C THR A 5 2.43 10.48 8.00
N LEU A 6 3.48 9.89 7.42
CA LEU A 6 3.80 8.47 7.55
C LEU A 6 5.08 8.36 8.40
N GLN A 7 5.03 7.57 9.47
CA GLN A 7 6.14 7.37 10.39
C GLN A 7 6.43 5.88 10.55
N HIS A 8 7.65 5.49 10.16
CA HIS A 8 8.13 4.11 10.31
C HIS A 8 7.17 3.04 9.76
N ILE A 9 6.55 3.35 8.63
CA ILE A 9 5.55 2.47 8.00
C ILE A 9 6.23 1.20 7.51
N GLN A 10 5.70 0.07 7.97
CA GLN A 10 6.10 -1.26 7.52
C GLN A 10 4.87 -2.05 7.08
N LYS A 11 4.98 -2.75 5.97
CA LYS A 11 3.97 -3.68 5.48
C LYS A 11 4.59 -5.03 5.17
N ILE A 12 4.10 -6.03 5.86
CA ILE A 12 4.45 -7.44 5.66
C ILE A 12 3.18 -8.17 5.22
N TYR A 13 3.22 -8.81 4.04
CA TYR A 13 2.18 -9.73 3.61
C TYR A 13 2.49 -11.12 4.16
N PRO A 14 1.61 -11.74 4.96
CA PRO A 14 1.84 -13.08 5.49
C PRO A 14 1.97 -14.09 4.34
N SER A 15 2.93 -15.00 4.45
CA SER A 15 3.04 -16.10 3.50
C SER A 15 2.01 -17.19 3.86
N LEU A 16 1.22 -17.60 2.88
CA LEU A 16 0.22 -18.67 3.02
C LEU A 16 0.84 -20.08 3.05
N ASP A 17 2.17 -20.20 3.19
CA ASP A 17 2.87 -21.49 3.21
C ASP A 17 2.92 -22.10 4.62
N GLU A 18 1.77 -22.51 5.16
CA GLU A 18 1.74 -23.41 6.31
C GLU A 18 2.07 -24.88 5.95
N ASN A 19 2.43 -25.20 4.71
CA ASN A 19 2.66 -26.57 4.30
C ASN A 19 3.92 -26.79 3.46
N LYS A 20 5.10 -26.45 4.00
CA LYS A 20 6.35 -27.10 3.56
C LYS A 20 7.41 -27.10 4.63
N LYS A 21 7.21 -27.85 5.68
CA LYS A 21 8.33 -28.48 6.38
C LYS A 21 8.84 -29.63 5.52
N LYS A 22 10.15 -29.58 5.24
CA LYS A 22 11.04 -30.56 4.61
C LYS A 22 11.25 -30.41 3.09
N HIS A 23 12.31 -29.71 2.71
CA HIS A 23 13.49 -30.39 2.15
C HIS A 23 14.64 -29.39 2.02
N LYS A 24 15.74 -29.73 2.69
CA LYS A 24 17.10 -29.22 2.44
C LYS A 24 17.49 -29.60 1.01
N LYS A 25 18.08 -28.68 0.25
CA LYS A 25 19.41 -28.83 -0.32
C LYS A 25 19.77 -27.61 -1.15
N ASP A 26 21.04 -27.26 -0.94
CA ASP A 26 21.83 -26.32 -1.66
C ASP A 26 21.66 -26.39 -3.18
N ASP A 27 21.68 -25.20 -3.83
CA ASP A 27 22.65 -25.00 -4.90
C ASP A 27 22.68 -23.54 -5.36
N ASN A 28 23.90 -23.03 -5.46
CA ASN A 28 24.31 -21.79 -6.07
C ASN A 28 23.74 -21.62 -7.49
N VAL A 29 23.09 -20.50 -7.78
CA VAL A 29 23.19 -19.88 -9.10
C VAL A 29 23.16 -18.36 -8.95
N SER A 30 24.25 -17.74 -9.30
CA SER A 30 24.43 -16.34 -9.60
C SER A 30 23.58 -15.93 -10.81
N GLY A 31 22.80 -14.85 -10.69
CA GLY A 31 22.08 -14.31 -11.84
C GLY A 31 21.17 -13.15 -11.49
N GLN A 32 21.67 -11.95 -11.67
CA GLN A 32 21.02 -10.66 -11.92
C GLN A 32 19.73 -10.30 -11.17
N SER A 33 19.89 -9.24 -10.41
CA SER A 33 19.02 -8.57 -9.48
C SER A 33 17.78 -7.93 -10.11
N SER A 34 16.66 -8.59 -9.91
CA SER A 34 15.40 -7.89 -9.67
C SER A 34 15.40 -7.37 -8.24
N PRO A 35 14.74 -6.23 -7.91
CA PRO A 35 14.58 -5.84 -6.51
C PRO A 35 13.81 -6.96 -5.81
N LYS A 36 14.54 -7.77 -5.08
CA LYS A 36 13.97 -8.91 -4.35
C LYS A 36 13.17 -8.33 -3.21
N LEU A 37 11.86 -8.48 -3.27
CA LEU A 37 11.00 -8.39 -2.11
C LEU A 37 11.66 -9.21 -1.00
N ARG A 38 12.11 -8.54 0.07
CA ARG A 38 12.74 -9.22 1.19
C ARG A 38 11.75 -10.19 1.81
N ARG A 39 12.06 -11.47 1.81
CA ARG A 39 11.34 -12.43 2.62
C ARG A 39 11.84 -12.30 4.05
N VAL A 40 10.94 -11.92 4.94
CA VAL A 40 11.14 -11.97 6.38
C VAL A 40 10.51 -13.25 6.93
N ALA A 41 10.83 -13.63 8.16
CA ALA A 41 10.37 -14.88 8.78
C ALA A 41 8.84 -15.08 8.72
N ASP A 42 8.07 -13.98 8.71
CA ASP A 42 6.62 -13.97 8.78
C ASP A 42 5.92 -13.71 7.43
N GLY A 43 6.67 -13.52 6.33
CA GLY A 43 6.07 -13.26 5.04
C GLY A 43 6.92 -12.44 4.07
N VAL A 44 6.28 -11.62 3.24
CA VAL A 44 6.92 -10.76 2.24
C VAL A 44 6.89 -9.32 2.72
N LEU A 45 8.07 -8.73 2.92
CA LEU A 45 8.22 -7.32 3.27
C LEU A 45 8.01 -6.45 2.01
N ALA A 46 6.90 -5.76 1.95
CA ALA A 46 6.53 -4.90 0.82
C ALA A 46 6.98 -3.44 1.01
N VAL A 47 6.89 -2.94 2.23
CA VAL A 47 7.33 -1.59 2.62
C VAL A 47 8.10 -1.69 3.92
N ASP A 48 9.27 -1.07 3.98
CA ASP A 48 10.18 -1.12 5.12
C ASP A 48 10.58 0.28 5.56
N ASP A 49 10.27 0.60 6.82
CA ASP A 49 10.62 1.86 7.49
C ASP A 49 10.41 3.11 6.63
N PHE A 50 9.24 3.22 6.02
CA PHE A 50 8.90 4.33 5.13
C PHE A 50 8.43 5.54 5.93
N ASN A 51 9.11 6.65 5.74
CA ASN A 51 8.80 7.93 6.38
C ASN A 51 8.55 8.99 5.32
N LEU A 52 7.42 9.68 5.42
CA LEU A 52 7.06 10.76 4.51
C LEU A 52 6.15 11.76 5.22
N GLU A 53 6.42 13.02 5.02
CA GLU A 53 5.55 14.11 5.46
C GLU A 53 5.10 14.92 4.24
N ILE A 54 3.78 14.99 4.06
CA ILE A 54 3.15 15.74 2.97
C ILE A 54 2.42 16.93 3.62
N ALA A 55 2.89 18.13 3.32
CA ALA A 55 2.26 19.35 3.82
C ALA A 55 0.86 19.55 3.23
N ASP A 56 0.05 20.36 3.90
CA ASP A 56 -1.24 20.76 3.36
C ASP A 56 -1.08 21.42 1.97
N LYS A 57 -1.91 21.02 1.01
CA LYS A 57 -1.90 21.50 -0.38
C LYS A 57 -0.64 21.15 -1.19
N GLU A 58 0.21 20.27 -0.69
CA GLU A 58 1.38 19.80 -1.40
C GLU A 58 1.01 18.75 -2.45
N PHE A 59 1.63 18.81 -3.61
CA PHE A 59 1.53 17.79 -4.66
C PHE A 59 2.76 16.89 -4.62
N ILE A 60 2.53 15.59 -4.38
CA ILE A 60 3.58 14.57 -4.26
C ILE A 60 3.41 13.51 -5.35
N VAL A 61 4.52 13.08 -5.92
CA VAL A 61 4.58 11.96 -6.88
C VAL A 61 5.50 10.88 -6.34
N LEU A 62 5.00 9.66 -6.27
CA LEU A 62 5.79 8.47 -5.94
C LEU A 62 6.28 7.81 -7.22
N VAL A 63 7.59 7.71 -7.38
CA VAL A 63 8.23 7.11 -8.54
C VAL A 63 9.08 5.92 -8.12
N GLY A 64 9.22 4.95 -9.01
CA GLY A 64 10.07 3.79 -8.79
C GLY A 64 9.65 2.61 -9.68
N PRO A 65 10.47 1.55 -9.74
CA PRO A 65 10.16 0.36 -10.52
C PRO A 65 8.93 -0.37 -9.99
N SER A 66 8.35 -1.23 -10.83
CA SER A 66 7.24 -2.11 -10.44
C SER A 66 7.63 -2.97 -9.23
N GLY A 67 6.74 -3.08 -8.24
CA GLY A 67 6.98 -3.87 -7.02
C GLY A 67 7.80 -3.18 -5.94
N CYS A 68 8.07 -1.86 -6.04
CA CYS A 68 8.81 -1.12 -5.01
C CYS A 68 7.94 -0.60 -3.84
N GLY A 69 6.66 -0.95 -3.80
CA GLY A 69 5.75 -0.58 -2.71
C GLY A 69 4.91 0.68 -2.93
N LYS A 70 4.94 1.31 -4.11
CA LYS A 70 4.12 2.50 -4.42
C LYS A 70 2.63 2.27 -4.23
N SER A 71 2.10 1.25 -4.89
CA SER A 71 0.67 0.89 -4.82
C SER A 71 0.27 0.47 -3.41
N THR A 72 1.12 -0.29 -2.72
CA THR A 72 0.90 -0.70 -1.32
C THR A 72 0.82 0.51 -0.40
N THR A 73 1.73 1.47 -0.54
CA THR A 73 1.72 2.71 0.24
C THR A 73 0.44 3.52 0.01
N LEU A 74 0.04 3.69 -1.25
CA LEU A 74 -1.21 4.40 -1.57
C LEU A 74 -2.45 3.68 -1.02
N ARG A 75 -2.47 2.35 -1.04
CA ARG A 75 -3.56 1.56 -0.46
C ARG A 75 -3.62 1.68 1.06
N MET A 76 -2.48 1.73 1.74
CA MET A 76 -2.43 1.96 3.19
C MET A 76 -2.95 3.37 3.54
N ILE A 77 -2.58 4.40 2.80
CA ILE A 77 -3.10 5.77 2.99
C ILE A 77 -4.62 5.80 2.79
N ALA A 78 -5.13 5.07 1.80
CA ALA A 78 -6.56 4.97 1.52
C ALA A 78 -7.34 4.09 2.53
N GLY A 79 -6.66 3.33 3.37
CA GLY A 79 -7.28 2.39 4.30
C GLY A 79 -7.74 1.09 3.66
N LEU A 80 -7.31 0.80 2.44
CA LEU A 80 -7.62 -0.44 1.71
C LEU A 80 -6.65 -1.57 2.03
N GLU A 81 -5.61 -1.27 2.77
CA GLU A 81 -4.60 -2.21 3.23
C GLU A 81 -4.19 -1.84 4.66
N ASP A 82 -4.06 -2.84 5.52
CA ASP A 82 -3.64 -2.63 6.91
C ASP A 82 -2.14 -2.34 6.98
N ILE A 83 -1.76 -1.48 7.91
CA ILE A 83 -0.37 -1.18 8.25
C ILE A 83 0.11 -2.23 9.24
N THR A 84 1.24 -2.90 8.96
CA THR A 84 1.82 -3.90 9.88
C THR A 84 2.46 -3.21 11.08
N GLU A 85 3.29 -2.20 10.84
CA GLU A 85 3.92 -1.36 11.87
C GLU A 85 4.00 0.09 11.41
N GLY A 86 4.12 1.00 12.36
CA GLY A 86 4.21 2.43 12.12
C GLY A 86 2.90 3.16 12.30
N GLU A 87 2.93 4.45 12.06
CA GLU A 87 1.80 5.34 12.28
C GLU A 87 1.51 6.20 11.06
N LEU A 88 0.23 6.27 10.70
CA LEU A 88 -0.27 7.14 9.64
C LEU A 88 -1.21 8.18 10.23
N TYR A 89 -0.90 9.45 9.98
CA TYR A 89 -1.73 10.58 10.37
C TYR A 89 -2.30 11.28 9.14
N ILE A 90 -3.57 11.63 9.20
CA ILE A 90 -4.22 12.56 8.28
C ILE A 90 -4.69 13.75 9.11
N GLY A 91 -4.09 14.91 8.88
CA GLY A 91 -4.19 16.02 9.80
C GLY A 91 -3.55 15.66 11.15
N ASP A 92 -4.29 15.85 12.23
CA ASP A 92 -3.86 15.51 13.60
C ASP A 92 -4.41 14.15 14.07
N THR A 93 -5.06 13.40 13.18
CA THR A 93 -5.74 12.14 13.51
C THR A 93 -4.92 10.94 13.09
N LEU A 94 -4.64 10.04 14.03
CA LEU A 94 -4.08 8.71 13.75
C LEU A 94 -5.16 7.85 13.08
N VAL A 95 -4.91 7.40 11.85
CA VAL A 95 -5.91 6.73 11.02
C VAL A 95 -5.64 5.26 10.77
N ASN A 96 -4.69 4.65 11.45
CA ASN A 96 -4.34 3.23 11.29
C ASN A 96 -5.57 2.31 11.34
N ASP A 97 -6.47 2.55 12.28
CA ASP A 97 -7.67 1.75 12.50
C ASP A 97 -8.97 2.40 12.01
N VAL A 98 -8.85 3.51 11.26
CA VAL A 98 -10.00 4.23 10.71
C VAL A 98 -10.41 3.63 9.37
N ALA A 99 -11.70 3.32 9.20
CA ALA A 99 -12.23 2.80 7.95
C ALA A 99 -12.01 3.79 6.79
N PRO A 100 -11.84 3.31 5.54
CA PRO A 100 -11.59 4.18 4.38
C PRO A 100 -12.62 5.29 4.20
N LYS A 101 -13.89 4.98 4.43
CA LYS A 101 -15.01 5.94 4.32
C LYS A 101 -14.94 7.12 5.31
N ASP A 102 -14.24 6.92 6.42
CA ASP A 102 -14.15 7.89 7.53
C ASP A 102 -12.82 8.69 7.49
N ARG A 103 -11.98 8.47 6.47
CA ARG A 103 -10.68 9.16 6.33
C ARG A 103 -10.75 10.47 5.57
N ASP A 104 -11.89 10.83 5.03
CA ASP A 104 -12.10 12.04 4.21
C ASP A 104 -11.08 12.18 3.06
N ILE A 105 -10.88 11.10 2.34
CA ILE A 105 -10.00 11.03 1.18
C ILE A 105 -10.73 10.51 -0.05
N ALA A 106 -10.26 10.92 -1.23
CA ALA A 106 -10.71 10.40 -2.50
C ALA A 106 -9.58 9.66 -3.20
N ARG A 107 -9.91 8.59 -3.91
CA ARG A 107 -8.96 7.78 -4.67
C ARG A 107 -9.44 7.54 -6.09
N VAL A 108 -8.53 7.74 -7.03
CA VAL A 108 -8.71 7.31 -8.42
C VAL A 108 -7.96 5.99 -8.61
N PHE A 109 -8.68 4.94 -8.98
CA PHE A 109 -8.09 3.62 -9.21
C PHE A 109 -7.44 3.53 -10.58
N GLN A 110 -6.40 2.70 -10.69
CA GLN A 110 -5.68 2.48 -11.94
C GLN A 110 -6.57 1.88 -13.05
N ASN A 111 -7.56 1.08 -12.70
CA ASN A 111 -8.54 0.48 -13.60
C ASN A 111 -9.84 1.30 -13.71
N TYR A 112 -9.82 2.56 -13.27
CA TYR A 112 -10.95 3.50 -13.28
C TYR A 112 -12.16 3.10 -12.42
N ALA A 113 -12.22 1.89 -11.89
CA ALA A 113 -13.30 1.36 -11.02
C ALA A 113 -14.72 1.62 -11.56
N LEU A 114 -14.91 1.43 -12.86
CA LEU A 114 -16.21 1.62 -13.50
C LEU A 114 -17.22 0.56 -13.03
N TYR A 115 -18.45 0.98 -12.88
CA TYR A 115 -19.59 0.07 -12.62
C TYR A 115 -20.09 -0.49 -13.96
N PRO A 116 -19.84 -1.77 -14.26
CA PRO A 116 -20.13 -2.33 -15.59
C PRO A 116 -21.63 -2.46 -15.89
N HIS A 117 -22.47 -2.41 -14.86
CA HIS A 117 -23.93 -2.46 -14.97
C HIS A 117 -24.58 -1.08 -15.14
N MET A 118 -23.80 -0.02 -15.11
CA MET A 118 -24.29 1.35 -15.25
C MET A 118 -23.91 1.92 -16.61
N SER A 119 -24.76 2.85 -17.10
CA SER A 119 -24.46 3.65 -18.28
C SER A 119 -23.27 4.60 -18.04
N VAL A 120 -22.73 5.18 -19.11
CA VAL A 120 -21.69 6.22 -19.01
C VAL A 120 -22.20 7.40 -18.18
N TYR A 121 -23.43 7.83 -18.43
CA TYR A 121 -24.05 8.92 -17.67
C TYR A 121 -24.14 8.60 -16.18
N ASP A 122 -24.63 7.41 -15.82
CA ASP A 122 -24.80 7.03 -14.42
C ASP A 122 -23.45 6.86 -13.70
N ASN A 123 -22.41 6.38 -14.39
CA ASN A 123 -21.05 6.32 -13.84
C ASN A 123 -20.51 7.72 -13.52
N MET A 124 -20.75 8.70 -14.40
CA MET A 124 -20.29 10.07 -14.17
C MET A 124 -21.12 10.79 -13.08
N ALA A 125 -22.39 10.48 -12.97
CA ALA A 125 -23.31 11.14 -12.05
C ALA A 125 -23.37 10.47 -10.66
N PHE A 126 -22.69 9.36 -10.45
CA PHE A 126 -22.85 8.52 -9.25
C PHE A 126 -22.59 9.24 -7.93
N SER A 127 -21.69 10.22 -7.92
CA SER A 127 -21.30 10.98 -6.73
C SER A 127 -22.03 12.33 -6.58
N LEU A 128 -22.94 12.65 -7.47
CA LEU A 128 -23.66 13.91 -7.45
C LEU A 128 -24.94 13.85 -6.59
#